data_48eec0d80f3780a6fd3518249585f9ca
#
_entry.id   48eec0d80f3780a6fd3518249585f9ca
#
_cell.length_a   1.000
_cell.length_b   1.000
_cell.length_c   1.000
_cell.angle_alpha   90.00
_cell.angle_beta   90.00
_cell.angle_gamma   90.00
#
_symmetry.space_group_name_H-M   'P 1'
#
loop_
_entity.id
_entity.type
_entity.pdbx_description
1 polymer ?
#
loop_
_entity_poly.entity_id
_entity_poly.type
_entity_poly.pdbx_seq_one_letter_code
_entity_poly.pdbx_strand_id
1 'polypeptide(L)'
;TLCYNRIMFLENRNILFFSAQAFGYQNEIRAEMERMGARVDYFDERPANSFAVKAAIRINRNLLARYIDRYHARIIERTKNRKYDYVFFIKGESISVENLNKIKELHPEAKLIIYHWDSIANNRNALRILPVFDRAFSFDKPDCEKLGIRFLPLFYLKDYEEIGRQEPDYRYDLLFVGTVHSDRYGLLRRVNGQIERTGGRCFAYMFFQSRILYWKMKLQNKSLRGTSVRDFRFAPLPKAGLLDLYRKSRAVIDIQHPRQTGLTMRCIETMGAKRKLITTNGHIAEYDFYDPNNILIVDRQNPVVPPGFTTSPYRDIPAEVYDCYRIDRWLETILKS
;
A
#
# COMPACT_ATOMS: atom_id res chain seq x y z
N THR A 1 -7.11 4.61 -31.37
CA THR A 1 -6.57 3.26 -31.73
C THR A 1 -5.33 2.92 -30.89
N LEU A 2 -4.49 3.89 -30.53
CA LEU A 2 -3.27 3.69 -29.71
C LEU A 2 -3.56 3.30 -28.23
N CYS A 3 -4.71 3.71 -27.67
CA CYS A 3 -5.10 3.32 -26.30
C CYS A 3 -5.59 1.86 -26.20
N TYR A 4 -6.17 1.30 -27.23
CA TYR A 4 -6.75 -0.06 -27.22
C TYR A 4 -5.67 -1.16 -27.28
N ASN A 5 -4.58 -0.95 -28.04
CA ASN A 5 -3.49 -1.94 -28.16
C ASN A 5 -2.58 -2.06 -26.92
N ARG A 6 -2.69 -1.16 -25.95
CA ARG A 6 -1.89 -1.21 -24.72
C ARG A 6 -2.49 -2.08 -23.60
N ILE A 7 -3.79 -2.38 -23.68
CA ILE A 7 -4.55 -3.02 -22.60
C ILE A 7 -4.32 -4.54 -22.53
N MET A 8 -3.92 -5.18 -23.64
CA MET A 8 -3.88 -6.65 -23.80
C MET A 8 -2.47 -7.24 -23.79
N PHE A 9 -1.50 -6.60 -23.15
CA PHE A 9 -0.13 -7.14 -23.17
C PHE A 9 0.02 -8.47 -22.42
N LEU A 10 -0.92 -8.81 -21.53
CA LEU A 10 -0.98 -10.09 -20.84
C LEU A 10 -1.93 -11.09 -21.51
N GLU A 11 -2.35 -10.81 -22.75
CA GLU A 11 -3.25 -11.70 -23.49
C GLU A 11 -2.67 -13.12 -23.56
N ASN A 12 -3.50 -14.09 -23.15
CA ASN A 12 -3.14 -15.51 -23.08
C ASN A 12 -2.01 -15.87 -22.10
N ARG A 13 -1.58 -14.95 -21.22
CA ARG A 13 -0.61 -15.25 -20.17
C ARG A 13 -1.27 -15.87 -18.98
N ASN A 14 -0.62 -16.88 -18.42
CA ASN A 14 -1.03 -17.54 -17.17
C ASN A 14 -0.14 -17.08 -16.03
N ILE A 15 -0.74 -16.58 -14.96
CA ILE A 15 -0.03 -16.04 -13.81
C ILE A 15 -0.41 -16.81 -12.55
N LEU A 16 0.57 -17.35 -11.85
CA LEU A 16 0.43 -17.87 -10.50
C LEU A 16 0.75 -16.72 -9.51
N PHE A 17 -0.27 -16.21 -8.85
CA PHE A 17 -0.17 -15.01 -8.03
C PHE A 17 -0.32 -15.31 -6.55
N PHE A 18 0.69 -14.92 -5.76
CA PHE A 18 0.71 -15.02 -4.31
C PHE A 18 0.74 -13.65 -3.67
N SER A 19 -0.23 -13.36 -2.83
CA SER A 19 -0.26 -12.14 -2.04
C SER A 19 -1.05 -12.34 -0.77
N ALA A 20 -0.56 -11.81 0.34
CA ALA A 20 -1.34 -11.77 1.56
C ALA A 20 -2.52 -10.79 1.44
N GLN A 21 -3.63 -11.09 2.12
CA GLN A 21 -4.77 -10.17 2.18
C GLN A 21 -4.38 -8.87 2.88
N ALA A 22 -4.44 -7.76 2.15
CA ALA A 22 -4.12 -6.42 2.63
C ALA A 22 -5.09 -5.40 2.03
N PHE A 23 -6.09 -4.99 2.79
CA PHE A 23 -7.07 -3.94 2.43
C PHE A 23 -7.77 -4.12 1.07
N GLY A 24 -7.76 -5.34 0.51
CA GLY A 24 -8.36 -5.63 -0.79
C GLY A 24 -7.46 -5.43 -2.00
N TYR A 25 -6.25 -4.86 -1.84
CA TYR A 25 -5.33 -4.60 -2.98
C TYR A 25 -4.98 -5.86 -3.77
N GLN A 26 -4.88 -7.02 -3.14
CA GLN A 26 -4.64 -8.29 -3.85
C GLN A 26 -5.73 -8.60 -4.87
N ASN A 27 -6.99 -8.23 -4.58
CA ASN A 27 -8.11 -8.41 -5.51
C ASN A 27 -8.05 -7.42 -6.66
N GLU A 28 -7.68 -6.16 -6.38
CA GLU A 28 -7.52 -5.11 -7.39
C GLU A 28 -6.37 -5.44 -8.36
N ILE A 29 -5.23 -5.91 -7.84
CA ILE A 29 -4.08 -6.35 -8.64
C ILE A 29 -4.48 -7.53 -9.53
N ARG A 30 -5.17 -8.53 -8.96
CA ARG A 30 -5.68 -9.68 -9.71
C ARG A 30 -6.63 -9.22 -10.83
N ALA A 31 -7.63 -8.44 -10.48
CA ALA A 31 -8.62 -7.94 -11.43
C ALA A 31 -7.98 -7.12 -12.56
N GLU A 32 -6.95 -6.32 -12.24
CA GLU A 32 -6.23 -5.57 -13.25
C GLU A 32 -5.41 -6.46 -14.19
N MET A 33 -4.71 -7.49 -13.68
CA MET A 33 -4.03 -8.49 -14.52
C MET A 33 -5.02 -9.23 -15.44
N GLU A 34 -6.18 -9.62 -14.91
CA GLU A 34 -7.26 -10.25 -15.70
C GLU A 34 -7.81 -9.30 -16.77
N ARG A 35 -7.98 -8.01 -16.44
CA ARG A 35 -8.39 -6.98 -17.39
C ARG A 35 -7.35 -6.74 -18.50
N MET A 36 -6.06 -6.94 -18.19
CA MET A 36 -4.96 -6.86 -19.15
C MET A 36 -4.83 -8.15 -20.00
N GLY A 37 -5.71 -9.13 -19.82
CA GLY A 37 -5.82 -10.34 -20.63
C GLY A 37 -5.24 -11.61 -20.02
N ALA A 38 -4.71 -11.55 -18.78
CA ALA A 38 -4.15 -12.71 -18.11
C ALA A 38 -5.22 -13.67 -17.56
N ARG A 39 -4.83 -14.94 -17.42
CA ARG A 39 -5.51 -15.92 -16.54
C ARG A 39 -4.74 -15.99 -15.23
N VAL A 40 -5.39 -15.71 -14.11
CA VAL A 40 -4.73 -15.56 -12.82
C VAL A 40 -5.21 -16.60 -11.82
N ASP A 41 -4.32 -17.48 -11.39
CA ASP A 41 -4.54 -18.36 -10.24
C ASP A 41 -4.01 -17.65 -8.99
N TYR A 42 -4.91 -17.10 -8.18
CA TYR A 42 -4.56 -16.42 -6.95
C TYR A 42 -4.61 -17.34 -5.73
N PHE A 43 -3.58 -17.24 -4.90
CA PHE A 43 -3.51 -17.88 -3.58
C PHE A 43 -3.07 -16.87 -2.52
N ASP A 44 -3.73 -16.93 -1.35
CA ASP A 44 -3.22 -16.20 -0.20
C ASP A 44 -1.85 -16.78 0.17
N GLU A 45 -0.89 -15.90 0.38
CA GLU A 45 0.45 -16.31 0.83
C GLU A 45 0.42 -16.95 2.23
N ARG A 46 -0.57 -16.58 3.05
CA ARG A 46 -0.72 -17.07 4.42
C ARG A 46 -1.76 -18.20 4.50
N PRO A 47 -1.47 -19.26 5.27
CA PRO A 47 -2.42 -20.35 5.44
C PRO A 47 -3.68 -19.94 6.23
N ALA A 48 -3.61 -18.86 6.99
CA ALA A 48 -4.73 -18.26 7.71
C ALA A 48 -4.48 -16.78 8.01
N ASN A 49 -5.55 -16.00 8.08
CA ASN A 49 -5.51 -14.56 8.33
C ASN A 49 -5.86 -14.17 9.78
N SER A 50 -5.90 -15.13 10.72
CA SER A 50 -6.11 -14.84 12.13
C SER A 50 -4.97 -14.00 12.72
N PHE A 51 -5.28 -13.21 13.74
CA PHE A 51 -4.29 -12.39 14.43
C PHE A 51 -3.12 -13.23 14.97
N ALA A 52 -3.40 -14.40 15.53
CA ALA A 52 -2.38 -15.30 16.09
C ALA A 52 -1.40 -15.80 15.02
N VAL A 53 -1.90 -16.23 13.84
CA VAL A 53 -1.05 -16.68 12.73
C VAL A 53 -0.23 -15.54 12.17
N LYS A 54 -0.81 -14.36 11.96
CA LYS A 54 -0.07 -13.16 11.51
C LYS A 54 1.02 -12.74 12.48
N ALA A 55 0.75 -12.78 13.79
CA ALA A 55 1.73 -12.46 14.82
C ALA A 55 2.86 -13.50 14.86
N ALA A 56 2.54 -14.79 14.83
CA ALA A 56 3.53 -15.87 14.85
C ALA A 56 4.47 -15.81 13.62
N ILE A 57 3.94 -15.58 12.41
CA ILE A 57 4.76 -15.43 11.20
C ILE A 57 5.72 -14.23 11.34
N ARG A 58 5.25 -13.10 11.86
CA ARG A 58 6.09 -11.89 12.05
C ARG A 58 7.17 -12.05 13.11
N ILE A 59 6.86 -12.75 14.22
CA ILE A 59 7.79 -12.94 15.32
C ILE A 59 8.82 -14.01 14.95
N ASN A 60 8.35 -15.19 14.58
CA ASN A 60 9.19 -16.31 14.16
C ASN A 60 8.39 -17.29 13.30
N ARG A 61 8.58 -17.22 11.97
CA ARG A 61 7.96 -18.15 11.01
C ARG A 61 8.16 -19.63 11.38
N ASN A 62 9.30 -19.96 12.00
CA ASN A 62 9.66 -21.34 12.31
C ASN A 62 8.69 -22.00 13.31
N LEU A 63 7.97 -21.21 14.13
CA LEU A 63 6.93 -21.73 15.02
C LEU A 63 5.78 -22.41 14.27
N LEU A 64 5.53 -21.99 13.02
CA LEU A 64 4.47 -22.51 12.16
C LEU A 64 5.02 -23.15 10.87
N ALA A 65 6.34 -23.39 10.79
CA ALA A 65 7.00 -23.80 9.54
C ALA A 65 6.31 -25.00 8.88
N ARG A 66 6.11 -26.09 9.63
CA ARG A 66 5.48 -27.33 9.10
C ARG A 66 4.05 -27.09 8.58
N TYR A 67 3.29 -26.22 9.25
CA TYR A 67 1.92 -25.88 8.85
C TYR A 67 1.92 -25.03 7.57
N ILE A 68 2.79 -24.03 7.51
CA ILE A 68 2.97 -23.14 6.36
C ILE A 68 3.48 -23.93 5.15
N ASP A 69 4.51 -24.78 5.34
CA ASP A 69 5.10 -25.56 4.26
C ASP A 69 4.13 -26.58 3.69
N ARG A 70 3.32 -27.24 4.53
CA ARG A 70 2.22 -28.12 4.06
C ARG A 70 1.16 -27.34 3.27
N TYR A 71 0.86 -26.12 3.67
CA TYR A 71 -0.07 -25.27 2.93
C TYR A 71 0.45 -24.95 1.53
N HIS A 72 1.69 -24.50 1.40
CA HIS A 72 2.31 -24.24 0.09
C HIS A 72 2.48 -25.50 -0.73
N ALA A 73 2.87 -26.63 -0.13
CA ALA A 73 2.97 -27.90 -0.82
C ALA A 73 1.63 -28.35 -1.44
N ARG A 74 0.49 -28.08 -0.78
CA ARG A 74 -0.84 -28.35 -1.36
C ARG A 74 -1.14 -27.46 -2.56
N ILE A 75 -0.72 -26.18 -2.53
CA ILE A 75 -0.88 -25.27 -3.67
C ILE A 75 -0.03 -25.76 -4.84
N ILE A 76 1.22 -26.10 -4.60
CA ILE A 76 2.16 -26.63 -5.60
C ILE A 76 1.57 -27.88 -6.26
N GLU A 77 1.05 -28.83 -5.47
CA GLU A 77 0.41 -30.05 -5.99
C GLU A 77 -0.81 -29.75 -6.88
N ARG A 78 -1.63 -28.75 -6.51
CA ARG A 78 -2.80 -28.33 -7.30
C ARG A 78 -2.43 -27.63 -8.61
N THR A 79 -1.26 -27.03 -8.69
CA THR A 79 -0.81 -26.20 -9.82
C THR A 79 0.22 -26.89 -10.72
N LYS A 80 0.80 -28.01 -10.30
CA LYS A 80 1.91 -28.72 -10.99
C LYS A 80 1.67 -29.06 -12.46
N ASN A 81 0.42 -29.32 -12.84
CA ASN A 81 0.07 -29.70 -14.23
C ASN A 81 -0.35 -28.47 -15.09
N ARG A 82 -0.27 -27.27 -14.57
CA ARG A 82 -0.56 -26.03 -15.30
C ARG A 82 0.74 -25.40 -15.81
N LYS A 83 0.68 -24.72 -16.95
CA LYS A 83 1.79 -23.91 -17.44
C LYS A 83 1.57 -22.45 -17.05
N TYR A 84 2.58 -21.84 -16.45
CA TYR A 84 2.58 -20.43 -16.11
C TYR A 84 3.69 -19.70 -16.85
N ASP A 85 3.40 -18.44 -17.25
CA ASP A 85 4.38 -17.51 -17.79
C ASP A 85 5.07 -16.74 -16.66
N TYR A 86 4.31 -16.48 -15.60
CA TYR A 86 4.81 -15.74 -14.43
C TYR A 86 4.35 -16.39 -13.12
N VAL A 87 5.25 -16.39 -12.15
CA VAL A 87 4.96 -16.65 -10.74
C VAL A 87 5.24 -15.36 -9.97
N PHE A 88 4.18 -14.68 -9.57
CA PHE A 88 4.28 -13.36 -8.98
C PHE A 88 3.96 -13.37 -7.49
N PHE A 89 4.90 -12.88 -6.68
CA PHE A 89 4.76 -12.74 -5.24
C PHE A 89 4.71 -11.28 -4.83
N ILE A 90 3.80 -10.97 -3.92
CA ILE A 90 3.83 -9.72 -3.17
C ILE A 90 4.19 -10.04 -1.73
N LYS A 91 5.32 -9.49 -1.26
CA LYS A 91 5.87 -9.60 0.07
C LYS A 91 6.71 -10.85 0.35
N GLY A 92 6.26 -12.07 0.07
CA GLY A 92 7.04 -13.30 0.30
C GLY A 92 7.36 -13.56 1.78
N GLU A 93 6.42 -13.31 2.71
CA GLU A 93 6.73 -13.42 4.15
C GLU A 93 6.64 -14.84 4.69
N SER A 94 5.94 -15.73 4.01
CA SER A 94 5.63 -17.05 4.55
C SER A 94 6.24 -18.23 3.79
N ILE A 95 6.47 -18.13 2.48
CA ILE A 95 6.98 -19.24 1.67
C ILE A 95 8.44 -19.60 2.03
N SER A 96 8.78 -20.88 1.98
CA SER A 96 10.16 -21.38 2.15
C SER A 96 10.93 -21.41 0.84
N VAL A 97 12.27 -21.40 0.94
CA VAL A 97 13.17 -21.57 -0.21
C VAL A 97 12.92 -22.92 -0.89
N GLU A 98 12.67 -23.97 -0.11
CA GLU A 98 12.40 -25.32 -0.62
C GLU A 98 11.13 -25.36 -1.48
N ASN A 99 10.05 -24.69 -1.01
CA ASN A 99 8.81 -24.62 -1.78
C ASN A 99 8.95 -23.72 -3.01
N LEU A 100 9.73 -22.63 -2.95
CA LEU A 100 10.04 -21.80 -4.13
C LEU A 100 10.84 -22.57 -5.17
N ASN A 101 11.86 -23.35 -4.76
CA ASN A 101 12.63 -24.16 -5.68
C ASN A 101 11.74 -25.22 -6.35
N LYS A 102 10.82 -25.85 -5.62
CA LYS A 102 9.85 -26.79 -6.22
C LYS A 102 8.95 -26.10 -7.25
N ILE A 103 8.50 -24.87 -6.98
CA ILE A 103 7.74 -24.09 -7.98
C ILE A 103 8.59 -23.87 -9.24
N LYS A 104 9.86 -23.48 -9.06
CA LYS A 104 10.78 -23.23 -10.17
C LYS A 104 11.07 -24.49 -10.99
N GLU A 105 11.24 -25.63 -10.34
CA GLU A 105 11.43 -26.94 -10.98
C GLU A 105 10.20 -27.37 -11.79
N LEU A 106 9.01 -27.15 -11.26
CA LEU A 106 7.75 -27.53 -11.94
C LEU A 106 7.34 -26.57 -13.06
N HIS A 107 7.82 -25.32 -13.00
CA HIS A 107 7.50 -24.27 -13.96
C HIS A 107 8.77 -23.58 -14.47
N PRO A 108 9.69 -24.31 -15.14
CA PRO A 108 11.03 -23.80 -15.51
C PRO A 108 10.98 -22.61 -16.48
N GLU A 109 9.92 -22.51 -17.29
CA GLU A 109 9.72 -21.39 -18.23
C GLU A 109 9.13 -20.13 -17.57
N ALA A 110 8.56 -20.27 -16.38
CA ALA A 110 7.91 -19.16 -15.68
C ALA A 110 8.95 -18.22 -15.07
N LYS A 111 8.74 -16.91 -15.24
CA LYS A 111 9.56 -15.91 -14.53
C LYS A 111 9.06 -15.73 -13.10
N LEU A 112 9.94 -15.99 -12.14
CA LEU A 112 9.65 -15.78 -10.71
C LEU A 112 9.93 -14.31 -10.37
N ILE A 113 8.90 -13.60 -9.92
CA ILE A 113 8.96 -12.16 -9.67
C ILE A 113 8.46 -11.86 -8.25
N ILE A 114 9.16 -10.99 -7.53
CA ILE A 114 8.72 -10.53 -6.22
C ILE A 114 8.67 -9.01 -6.16
N TYR A 115 7.62 -8.49 -5.52
CA TYR A 115 7.50 -7.08 -5.18
C TYR A 115 7.32 -6.91 -3.66
N HIS A 116 8.18 -6.11 -3.06
CA HIS A 116 8.10 -5.77 -1.64
C HIS A 116 7.37 -4.44 -1.45
N TRP A 117 6.18 -4.48 -0.84
CA TRP A 117 5.41 -3.27 -0.47
C TRP A 117 5.47 -2.93 1.02
N ASP A 118 6.41 -3.54 1.71
CA ASP A 118 6.73 -3.30 3.11
C ASP A 118 8.26 -3.35 3.23
N SER A 119 8.84 -2.57 4.13
CA SER A 119 10.29 -2.58 4.32
C SER A 119 10.78 -4.00 4.63
N ILE A 120 11.87 -4.39 4.02
CA ILE A 120 12.51 -5.70 4.21
C ILE A 120 12.94 -5.91 5.66
N ALA A 121 13.23 -4.83 6.39
CA ALA A 121 13.48 -4.89 7.83
C ALA A 121 12.31 -5.52 8.63
N ASN A 122 11.08 -5.39 8.10
CA ASN A 122 9.87 -5.98 8.69
C ASN A 122 9.59 -7.41 8.21
N ASN A 123 10.34 -7.90 7.21
CA ASN A 123 10.17 -9.23 6.61
C ASN A 123 11.50 -9.97 6.53
N ARG A 124 11.88 -10.62 7.62
CA ARG A 124 13.14 -11.39 7.70
C ARG A 124 13.24 -12.53 6.68
N ASN A 125 12.10 -13.08 6.23
CA ASN A 125 12.09 -14.14 5.23
C ASN A 125 12.51 -13.63 3.86
N ALA A 126 12.27 -12.36 3.55
CA ALA A 126 12.59 -11.76 2.26
C ALA A 126 14.05 -11.99 1.84
N LEU A 127 15.00 -11.75 2.76
CA LEU A 127 16.43 -11.94 2.47
C LEU A 127 16.81 -13.39 2.11
N ARG A 128 16.08 -14.37 2.66
CA ARG A 128 16.36 -15.81 2.41
C ARG A 128 15.84 -16.26 1.05
N ILE A 129 14.68 -15.74 0.64
CA ILE A 129 14.00 -16.15 -0.60
C ILE A 129 14.44 -15.34 -1.81
N LEU A 130 14.96 -14.13 -1.61
CA LEU A 130 15.31 -13.18 -2.67
C LEU A 130 16.19 -13.79 -3.77
N PRO A 131 17.24 -14.61 -3.47
CA PRO A 131 18.11 -15.19 -4.50
C PRO A 131 17.41 -16.18 -5.45
N VAL A 132 16.21 -16.66 -5.14
CA VAL A 132 15.47 -17.62 -5.99
C VAL A 132 14.72 -16.90 -7.10
N PHE A 133 14.40 -15.62 -6.92
CA PHE A 133 13.63 -14.84 -7.86
C PHE A 133 14.48 -14.33 -9.04
N ASP A 134 13.89 -14.36 -10.23
CA ASP A 134 14.53 -13.82 -11.44
C ASP A 134 14.48 -12.29 -11.45
N ARG A 135 13.45 -11.70 -10.81
CA ARG A 135 13.27 -10.25 -10.69
C ARG A 135 12.74 -9.88 -9.32
N ALA A 136 13.29 -8.83 -8.74
CA ALA A 136 12.86 -8.32 -7.45
C ALA A 136 12.73 -6.80 -7.47
N PHE A 137 11.64 -6.33 -6.86
CA PHE A 137 11.32 -4.91 -6.75
C PHE A 137 10.98 -4.54 -5.31
N SER A 138 11.22 -3.30 -4.94
CA SER A 138 10.76 -2.72 -3.69
C SER A 138 10.29 -1.27 -3.88
N PHE A 139 9.35 -0.85 -3.05
CA PHE A 139 8.89 0.54 -2.96
C PHE A 139 9.81 1.41 -2.09
N ASP A 140 10.76 0.81 -1.40
CA ASP A 140 11.66 1.46 -0.44
C ASP A 140 13.06 1.59 -1.07
N LYS A 141 13.49 2.84 -1.36
CA LYS A 141 14.78 3.11 -2.00
C LYS A 141 15.97 2.57 -1.22
N PRO A 142 16.07 2.79 0.12
CA PRO A 142 17.17 2.24 0.91
C PRO A 142 17.28 0.71 0.86
N ASP A 143 16.14 0.00 0.83
CA ASP A 143 16.15 -1.45 0.65
C ASP A 143 16.69 -1.84 -0.75
N CYS A 144 16.32 -1.07 -1.79
CA CYS A 144 16.79 -1.30 -3.16
C CYS A 144 18.30 -1.13 -3.30
N GLU A 145 18.84 -0.04 -2.77
CA GLU A 145 20.28 0.26 -2.79
C GLU A 145 21.08 -0.81 -2.03
N LYS A 146 20.58 -1.19 -0.84
CA LYS A 146 21.24 -2.19 0.01
C LYS A 146 21.30 -3.58 -0.59
N LEU A 147 20.27 -3.97 -1.35
CA LEU A 147 20.08 -5.34 -1.83
C LEU A 147 20.31 -5.50 -3.34
N GLY A 148 20.59 -4.41 -4.06
CA GLY A 148 20.75 -4.44 -5.52
C GLY A 148 19.48 -4.83 -6.26
N ILE A 149 18.28 -4.53 -5.71
CA ILE A 149 17.00 -4.79 -6.35
C ILE A 149 16.41 -3.51 -6.94
N ARG A 150 15.43 -3.66 -7.83
CA ARG A 150 14.89 -2.53 -8.57
C ARG A 150 13.93 -1.70 -7.71
N PHE A 151 14.07 -0.39 -7.76
CA PHE A 151 13.10 0.52 -7.18
C PHE A 151 11.88 0.66 -8.10
N LEU A 152 10.70 0.48 -7.53
CA LEU A 152 9.44 0.76 -8.18
C LEU A 152 8.47 1.30 -7.13
N PRO A 153 7.97 2.55 -7.26
CA PRO A 153 7.00 3.11 -6.32
C PRO A 153 5.72 2.27 -6.26
N LEU A 154 4.90 2.51 -5.23
CA LEU A 154 3.53 2.03 -5.18
C LEU A 154 2.66 2.71 -6.25
N PHE A 155 1.44 2.26 -6.38
CA PHE A 155 0.51 2.65 -7.44
C PHE A 155 -0.80 3.21 -6.87
N TYR A 156 -1.57 3.90 -7.70
CA TYR A 156 -2.97 4.21 -7.40
C TYR A 156 -3.93 3.38 -8.27
N LEU A 157 -5.14 3.15 -7.71
CA LEU A 157 -6.21 2.43 -8.40
C LEU A 157 -7.02 3.40 -9.28
N LYS A 158 -7.70 2.85 -10.28
CA LYS A 158 -8.57 3.62 -11.19
C LYS A 158 -9.64 4.45 -10.49
N ASP A 159 -10.18 3.94 -9.37
CA ASP A 159 -11.15 4.69 -8.58
C ASP A 159 -10.63 6.08 -8.15
N TYR A 160 -9.34 6.18 -7.81
CA TYR A 160 -8.73 7.46 -7.43
C TYR A 160 -8.51 8.36 -8.66
N GLU A 161 -8.13 7.78 -9.80
CA GLU A 161 -8.05 8.51 -11.07
C GLU A 161 -9.42 9.11 -11.45
N GLU A 162 -10.49 8.32 -11.31
CA GLU A 162 -11.87 8.78 -11.56
C GLU A 162 -12.26 9.94 -10.65
N ILE A 163 -11.87 9.89 -9.36
CA ILE A 163 -12.07 11.01 -8.43
C ILE A 163 -11.32 12.25 -8.90
N GLY A 164 -10.10 12.11 -9.39
CA GLY A 164 -9.28 13.21 -9.90
C GLY A 164 -9.83 13.87 -11.17
N ARG A 165 -10.67 13.16 -11.93
CA ARG A 165 -11.31 13.65 -13.16
C ARG A 165 -12.67 14.31 -12.94
N GLN A 166 -13.30 14.04 -11.78
CA GLN A 166 -14.64 14.57 -11.47
C GLN A 166 -14.55 15.95 -10.86
N GLU A 167 -15.57 16.78 -11.14
CA GLU A 167 -15.74 18.04 -10.42
C GLU A 167 -15.92 17.77 -8.91
N PRO A 168 -15.16 18.47 -8.06
CA PRO A 168 -15.16 18.17 -6.63
C PRO A 168 -16.36 18.76 -5.90
N ASP A 169 -16.98 17.98 -5.00
CA ASP A 169 -17.98 18.45 -3.99
C ASP A 169 -17.28 18.55 -2.62
N TYR A 170 -16.45 19.56 -2.43
CA TYR A 170 -15.67 19.70 -1.20
C TYR A 170 -16.51 20.03 0.03
N ARG A 171 -16.46 19.15 1.03
CA ARG A 171 -17.08 19.33 2.35
C ARG A 171 -16.06 19.45 3.46
N TYR A 172 -14.87 18.92 3.24
CA TYR A 172 -13.76 18.91 4.20
C TYR A 172 -12.51 19.52 3.60
N ASP A 173 -11.80 20.29 4.39
CA ASP A 173 -10.51 20.85 4.01
C ASP A 173 -9.37 19.86 4.29
N LEU A 174 -9.55 18.99 5.28
CA LEU A 174 -8.59 17.92 5.58
C LEU A 174 -9.28 16.60 5.92
N LEU A 175 -8.76 15.51 5.33
CA LEU A 175 -9.17 14.15 5.58
C LEU A 175 -8.04 13.35 6.24
N PHE A 176 -8.36 12.63 7.30
CA PHE A 176 -7.56 11.52 7.81
C PHE A 176 -8.38 10.26 7.88
N VAL A 177 -7.89 9.16 7.30
CA VAL A 177 -8.44 7.80 7.49
C VAL A 177 -7.29 6.86 7.83
N GLY A 178 -7.30 6.25 9.01
CA GLY A 178 -6.24 5.32 9.33
C GLY A 178 -6.24 4.78 10.75
N THR A 179 -5.36 3.79 10.96
CA THR A 179 -5.12 3.20 12.28
C THR A 179 -4.40 4.17 13.20
N VAL A 180 -4.83 4.25 14.44
CA VAL A 180 -4.15 5.03 15.47
C VAL A 180 -2.99 4.21 16.03
N HIS A 181 -1.77 4.72 15.86
CA HIS A 181 -0.55 4.17 16.44
C HIS A 181 0.51 5.27 16.62
N SER A 182 1.55 4.99 17.40
CA SER A 182 2.64 5.93 17.69
C SER A 182 2.13 7.33 18.10
N ASP A 183 2.63 8.39 17.53
CA ASP A 183 2.31 9.81 17.79
C ASP A 183 1.20 10.39 16.90
N ARG A 184 0.64 9.56 16.00
CA ARG A 184 -0.30 9.95 14.95
C ARG A 184 -1.48 10.77 15.46
N TYR A 185 -2.08 10.39 16.57
CA TYR A 185 -3.21 11.10 17.15
C TYR A 185 -2.84 12.53 17.58
N GLY A 186 -1.72 12.69 18.28
CA GLY A 186 -1.28 14.01 18.77
C GLY A 186 -0.90 14.94 17.62
N LEU A 187 -0.24 14.42 16.59
CA LEU A 187 0.13 15.19 15.40
C LEU A 187 -1.13 15.63 14.64
N LEU A 188 -2.05 14.69 14.38
CA LEU A 188 -3.31 14.99 13.70
C LEU A 188 -4.10 16.08 14.41
N ARG A 189 -4.20 16.03 15.74
CA ARG A 189 -4.87 17.09 16.52
C ARG A 189 -4.23 18.47 16.34
N ARG A 190 -2.89 18.54 16.31
CA ARG A 190 -2.19 19.82 16.10
C ARG A 190 -2.45 20.38 14.70
N VAL A 191 -2.44 19.52 13.67
CA VAL A 191 -2.73 19.94 12.29
C VAL A 191 -4.19 20.35 12.15
N ASN A 192 -5.14 19.54 12.62
CA ASN A 192 -6.57 19.87 12.59
C ASN A 192 -6.85 21.21 13.27
N GLY A 193 -6.30 21.43 14.47
CA GLY A 193 -6.51 22.65 15.21
C GLY A 193 -5.99 23.93 14.52
N GLN A 194 -5.00 23.81 13.62
CA GLN A 194 -4.55 24.95 12.79
C GLN A 194 -5.57 25.25 11.68
N ILE A 195 -6.07 24.22 11.00
CA ILE A 195 -7.06 24.36 9.93
C ILE A 195 -8.40 24.86 10.49
N GLU A 196 -8.86 24.31 11.62
CA GLU A 196 -10.12 24.70 12.26
C GLU A 196 -10.10 26.14 12.76
N ARG A 197 -8.95 26.65 13.27
CA ARG A 197 -8.80 28.06 13.65
C ARG A 197 -8.98 29.05 12.50
N THR A 198 -8.77 28.62 11.27
CA THR A 198 -9.01 29.43 10.06
C THR A 198 -10.40 29.16 9.44
N GLY A 199 -11.30 28.49 10.19
CA GLY A 199 -12.66 28.18 9.74
C GLY A 199 -12.77 26.92 8.86
N GLY A 200 -11.67 26.18 8.67
CA GLY A 200 -11.67 24.94 7.89
C GLY A 200 -12.33 23.77 8.61
N ARG A 201 -12.80 22.79 7.86
CA ARG A 201 -13.48 21.58 8.35
C ARG A 201 -12.60 20.36 8.18
N CYS A 202 -12.30 19.66 9.27
CA CYS A 202 -11.52 18.44 9.27
C CYS A 202 -12.41 17.21 9.51
N PHE A 203 -12.12 16.11 8.80
CA PHE A 203 -12.74 14.81 9.05
C PHE A 203 -11.68 13.77 9.35
N ALA A 204 -11.86 13.03 10.44
CA ALA A 204 -10.92 11.99 10.87
C ALA A 204 -11.63 10.67 11.17
N TYR A 205 -11.33 9.63 10.39
CA TYR A 205 -11.72 8.26 10.67
C TYR A 205 -10.55 7.54 11.34
N MET A 206 -10.53 7.60 12.67
CA MET A 206 -9.47 7.02 13.50
C MET A 206 -9.87 5.61 13.94
N PHE A 207 -9.14 4.61 13.44
CA PHE A 207 -9.45 3.20 13.62
C PHE A 207 -8.53 2.53 14.64
N PHE A 208 -9.11 1.73 15.52
CA PHE A 208 -8.43 0.74 16.35
C PHE A 208 -8.93 -0.67 16.04
N GLN A 209 -8.02 -1.63 15.99
CA GLN A 209 -8.35 -3.03 15.72
C GLN A 209 -9.22 -3.66 16.82
N SER A 210 -9.14 -3.17 18.06
CA SER A 210 -9.98 -3.59 19.17
C SER A 210 -10.03 -2.55 20.28
N ARG A 211 -11.08 -2.61 21.11
CA ARG A 211 -11.21 -1.77 22.33
C ARG A 211 -10.07 -2.07 23.33
N ILE A 212 -9.63 -3.32 23.41
CA ILE A 212 -8.50 -3.72 24.27
C ILE A 212 -7.22 -3.00 23.84
N LEU A 213 -6.94 -2.95 22.54
CA LEU A 213 -5.78 -2.23 22.00
C LEU A 213 -5.87 -0.73 22.29
N TYR A 214 -7.06 -0.13 22.18
CA TYR A 214 -7.25 1.27 22.57
C TYR A 214 -6.85 1.51 24.03
N TRP A 215 -7.36 0.72 24.99
CA TRP A 215 -7.05 0.87 26.39
C TRP A 215 -5.55 0.67 26.67
N LYS A 216 -4.94 -0.34 26.08
CA LYS A 216 -3.50 -0.55 26.18
C LYS A 216 -2.71 0.67 25.68
N MET A 217 -3.06 1.19 24.53
CA MET A 217 -2.38 2.37 23.97
C MET A 217 -2.66 3.63 24.76
N LYS A 218 -3.87 3.81 25.29
CA LYS A 218 -4.21 4.96 26.15
C LYS A 218 -3.35 5.03 27.41
N LEU A 219 -2.99 3.89 27.99
CA LEU A 219 -2.08 3.81 29.14
C LEU A 219 -0.63 4.21 28.74
N GLN A 220 -0.19 3.84 27.56
CA GLN A 220 1.19 4.04 27.09
C GLN A 220 1.41 5.39 26.39
N ASN A 221 0.38 5.96 25.78
CA ASN A 221 0.48 7.17 24.95
C ASN A 221 -0.22 8.36 25.61
N LYS A 222 0.60 9.32 26.08
CA LYS A 222 0.09 10.54 26.73
C LYS A 222 -0.87 11.35 25.84
N SER A 223 -0.72 11.29 24.50
CA SER A 223 -1.58 12.04 23.58
C SER A 223 -3.03 11.55 23.59
N LEU A 224 -3.27 10.30 24.03
CA LEU A 224 -4.60 9.71 24.15
C LEU A 224 -5.29 9.99 25.51
N ARG A 225 -4.62 10.71 26.42
CA ARG A 225 -5.23 11.15 27.67
C ARG A 225 -6.41 12.07 27.38
N GLY A 226 -7.52 11.89 28.10
CA GLY A 226 -8.75 12.68 27.86
C GLY A 226 -9.63 12.19 26.72
N THR A 227 -9.18 11.21 25.89
CA THR A 227 -10.03 10.61 24.87
C THR A 227 -10.97 9.55 25.45
N SER A 228 -12.08 9.32 24.75
CA SER A 228 -13.03 8.23 25.05
C SER A 228 -13.07 7.20 23.91
N VAL A 229 -13.65 6.04 24.19
CA VAL A 229 -13.89 5.00 23.16
C VAL A 229 -14.74 5.52 22.00
N ARG A 230 -15.58 6.52 22.25
CA ARG A 230 -16.50 7.12 21.26
C ARG A 230 -15.76 7.95 20.20
N ASP A 231 -14.55 8.42 20.49
CA ASP A 231 -13.74 9.21 19.57
C ASP A 231 -13.13 8.36 18.45
N PHE A 232 -13.25 7.04 18.56
CA PHE A 232 -12.61 6.09 17.64
C PHE A 232 -13.60 5.12 17.00
N ARG A 233 -13.17 4.49 15.92
CA ARG A 233 -13.89 3.44 15.22
C ARG A 233 -13.19 2.11 15.42
N PHE A 234 -13.97 1.03 15.47
CA PHE A 234 -13.49 -0.35 15.70
C PHE A 234 -13.87 -1.29 14.55
N ALA A 235 -14.48 -0.75 13.52
CA ALA A 235 -14.70 -1.41 12.25
C ALA A 235 -13.87 -0.72 11.16
N PRO A 236 -13.28 -1.45 10.19
CA PRO A 236 -12.61 -0.82 9.06
C PRO A 236 -13.63 -0.05 8.21
N LEU A 237 -13.19 1.07 7.63
CA LEU A 237 -14.01 1.82 6.68
C LEU A 237 -14.08 1.04 5.36
N PRO A 238 -15.27 0.75 4.82
CA PRO A 238 -15.41 0.14 3.49
C PRO A 238 -14.80 1.02 2.39
N LYS A 239 -14.30 0.40 1.30
CA LYS A 239 -13.68 1.11 0.15
C LYS A 239 -14.58 2.22 -0.40
N ALA A 240 -15.87 1.93 -0.58
CA ALA A 240 -16.83 2.93 -1.09
C ALA A 240 -16.92 4.18 -0.19
N GLY A 241 -16.91 3.98 1.14
CA GLY A 241 -16.91 5.09 2.10
C GLY A 241 -15.59 5.88 2.07
N LEU A 242 -14.45 5.21 1.87
CA LEU A 242 -13.17 5.87 1.72
C LEU A 242 -13.13 6.74 0.46
N LEU A 243 -13.56 6.21 -0.67
CA LEU A 243 -13.62 6.94 -1.95
C LEU A 243 -14.58 8.14 -1.88
N ASP A 244 -15.72 8.00 -1.20
CA ASP A 244 -16.66 9.10 -0.98
C ASP A 244 -16.02 10.24 -0.16
N LEU A 245 -15.26 9.89 0.87
CA LEU A 245 -14.50 10.87 1.66
C LEU A 245 -13.42 11.58 0.82
N TYR A 246 -12.71 10.85 -0.06
CA TYR A 246 -11.74 11.48 -0.97
C TYR A 246 -12.40 12.47 -1.93
N ARG A 247 -13.59 12.14 -2.49
CA ARG A 247 -14.34 13.08 -3.35
C ARG A 247 -14.67 14.38 -2.60
N LYS A 248 -15.05 14.28 -1.34
CA LYS A 248 -15.50 15.38 -0.50
C LYS A 248 -14.38 16.16 0.19
N SER A 249 -13.12 15.81 -0.04
CA SER A 249 -11.99 16.40 0.69
C SER A 249 -11.03 17.13 -0.24
N ARG A 250 -10.53 18.32 0.21
CA ARG A 250 -9.52 19.12 -0.50
C ARG A 250 -8.13 18.55 -0.33
N ALA A 251 -7.81 18.15 0.89
CA ALA A 251 -6.50 17.61 1.24
C ALA A 251 -6.64 16.33 2.06
N VAL A 252 -5.61 15.49 1.99
CA VAL A 252 -5.46 14.28 2.80
C VAL A 252 -4.17 14.39 3.61
N ILE A 253 -4.17 13.91 4.85
CA ILE A 253 -2.94 13.84 5.63
C ILE A 253 -2.45 12.40 5.74
N ASP A 254 -1.17 12.19 5.40
CA ASP A 254 -0.44 10.95 5.65
C ASP A 254 0.59 11.14 6.76
N ILE A 255 0.45 10.34 7.80
CA ILE A 255 1.38 10.28 8.91
C ILE A 255 1.96 8.87 8.92
N GLN A 256 3.09 8.66 8.24
CA GLN A 256 3.73 7.36 8.13
C GLN A 256 4.26 6.86 9.48
N HIS A 257 4.60 5.57 9.56
CA HIS A 257 5.34 5.07 10.72
C HIS A 257 6.74 5.72 10.77
N PRO A 258 7.25 6.16 11.96
CA PRO A 258 8.53 6.89 12.04
C PRO A 258 9.75 6.18 11.43
N ARG A 259 9.71 4.85 11.30
CA ARG A 259 10.80 4.05 10.70
C ARG A 259 10.59 3.71 9.21
N GLN A 260 9.53 4.21 8.59
CA GLN A 260 9.23 3.94 7.19
C GLN A 260 9.76 5.07 6.33
N THR A 261 10.61 4.74 5.36
CA THR A 261 11.16 5.67 4.37
C THR A 261 10.33 5.69 3.09
N GLY A 262 9.92 4.53 2.59
CA GLY A 262 9.05 4.43 1.42
C GLY A 262 7.68 5.09 1.62
N LEU A 263 7.13 5.66 0.55
CA LEU A 263 5.82 6.31 0.58
C LEU A 263 4.71 5.29 0.82
N THR A 264 3.69 5.70 1.56
CA THR A 264 2.50 4.86 1.77
C THR A 264 1.61 4.86 0.54
N MET A 265 0.72 3.85 0.41
CA MET A 265 -0.33 3.86 -0.61
C MET A 265 -1.13 5.16 -0.59
N ARG A 266 -1.41 5.71 0.60
CA ARG A 266 -2.16 6.98 0.75
C ARG A 266 -1.52 8.14 0.01
N CYS A 267 -0.19 8.26 0.00
CA CYS A 267 0.50 9.33 -0.73
C CYS A 267 0.19 9.22 -2.23
N ILE A 268 0.32 8.03 -2.79
CA ILE A 268 0.12 7.76 -4.21
C ILE A 268 -1.37 7.85 -4.60
N GLU A 269 -2.25 7.32 -3.77
CA GLU A 269 -3.71 7.44 -3.96
C GLU A 269 -4.19 8.89 -3.90
N THR A 270 -3.60 9.70 -3.01
CA THR A 270 -3.91 11.13 -2.89
C THR A 270 -3.51 11.89 -4.15
N MET A 271 -2.33 11.57 -4.69
CA MET A 271 -1.86 12.10 -5.97
C MET A 271 -2.78 11.63 -7.11
N GLY A 272 -3.15 10.34 -7.17
CA GLY A 272 -4.08 9.79 -8.15
C GLY A 272 -5.46 10.45 -8.11
N ALA A 273 -5.95 10.81 -6.91
CA ALA A 273 -7.21 11.53 -6.73
C ALA A 273 -7.10 13.04 -6.98
N LYS A 274 -5.93 13.56 -7.34
CA LYS A 274 -5.65 15.01 -7.48
C LYS A 274 -6.09 15.80 -6.25
N ARG A 275 -5.74 15.29 -5.07
CA ARG A 275 -5.97 15.96 -3.79
C ARG A 275 -4.64 16.43 -3.20
N LYS A 276 -4.67 17.53 -2.47
CA LYS A 276 -3.48 18.00 -1.76
C LYS A 276 -3.07 17.02 -0.68
N LEU A 277 -1.79 16.93 -0.43
CA LEU A 277 -1.24 16.03 0.57
C LEU A 277 -0.48 16.83 1.64
N ILE A 278 -0.79 16.54 2.90
CA ILE A 278 0.06 16.92 4.03
C ILE A 278 0.76 15.65 4.50
N THR A 279 2.07 15.64 4.60
CA THR A 279 2.80 14.43 5.01
C THR A 279 3.95 14.75 5.95
N THR A 280 4.28 13.77 6.79
CA THR A 280 5.50 13.81 7.63
C THR A 280 6.68 13.08 6.98
N ASN A 281 6.52 12.51 5.78
CA ASN A 281 7.58 11.81 5.06
C ASN A 281 8.33 12.76 4.14
N GLY A 282 9.51 13.20 4.56
CA GLY A 282 10.37 14.10 3.76
C GLY A 282 10.89 13.48 2.46
N HIS A 283 10.99 12.14 2.38
CA HIS A 283 11.45 11.48 1.16
C HIS A 283 10.52 11.66 -0.05
N ILE A 284 9.30 12.16 0.17
CA ILE A 284 8.41 12.49 -0.95
C ILE A 284 8.99 13.56 -1.88
N ALA A 285 9.88 14.42 -1.38
CA ALA A 285 10.56 15.43 -2.19
C ALA A 285 11.51 14.85 -3.26
N GLU A 286 11.86 13.56 -3.17
CA GLU A 286 12.70 12.85 -4.13
C GLU A 286 11.91 12.24 -5.30
N TYR A 287 10.59 12.36 -5.30
CA TYR A 287 9.72 11.78 -6.33
C TYR A 287 9.40 12.83 -7.41
N ASP A 288 9.27 12.36 -8.64
CA ASP A 288 9.04 13.18 -9.83
C ASP A 288 7.69 13.91 -9.86
N PHE A 289 6.71 13.47 -9.05
CA PHE A 289 5.43 14.15 -8.89
C PHE A 289 5.41 15.21 -7.77
N TYR A 290 6.54 15.43 -7.08
CA TYR A 290 6.58 16.39 -5.99
C TYR A 290 6.40 17.82 -6.48
N ASP A 291 5.37 18.50 -5.97
CA ASP A 291 5.13 19.94 -6.15
C ASP A 291 4.73 20.53 -4.79
N PRO A 292 5.48 21.52 -4.26
CA PRO A 292 5.16 22.12 -2.95
C PRO A 292 3.79 22.84 -2.91
N ASN A 293 3.20 23.15 -4.08
CA ASN A 293 1.81 23.61 -4.13
C ASN A 293 0.82 22.51 -3.74
N ASN A 294 1.11 21.27 -4.12
CA ASN A 294 0.23 20.12 -3.89
C ASN A 294 0.57 19.34 -2.63
N ILE A 295 1.85 19.36 -2.23
CA ILE A 295 2.39 18.50 -1.17
C ILE A 295 3.11 19.35 -0.14
N LEU A 296 2.58 19.33 1.08
CA LEU A 296 3.18 19.99 2.24
C LEU A 296 3.87 18.97 3.13
N ILE A 297 5.18 19.08 3.26
CA ILE A 297 5.96 18.31 4.24
C ILE A 297 5.95 19.06 5.56
N VAL A 298 5.46 18.42 6.62
CA VAL A 298 5.39 19.02 7.95
C VAL A 298 6.35 18.34 8.91
N ASP A 299 6.95 19.15 9.79
CA ASP A 299 7.73 18.62 10.90
C ASP A 299 6.85 17.81 11.86
N ARG A 300 7.34 16.66 12.27
CA ARG A 300 6.57 15.71 13.07
C ARG A 300 6.31 16.22 14.50
N GLN A 301 7.24 16.99 15.05
CA GLN A 301 7.13 17.51 16.41
C GLN A 301 6.40 18.85 16.44
N ASN A 302 6.65 19.68 15.44
CA ASN A 302 6.05 21.01 15.32
C ASN A 302 5.45 21.23 13.92
N PRO A 303 4.33 20.54 13.57
CA PRO A 303 3.71 20.68 12.26
C PRO A 303 3.17 22.10 12.08
N VAL A 304 3.52 22.73 10.97
CA VAL A 304 3.00 24.04 10.56
C VAL A 304 2.28 23.88 9.24
N VAL A 305 1.01 24.31 9.18
CA VAL A 305 0.21 24.34 7.96
C VAL A 305 -0.02 25.80 7.58
N PRO A 306 0.57 26.28 6.48
CA PRO A 306 0.35 27.65 6.02
C PRO A 306 -1.14 27.91 5.75
N PRO A 307 -1.66 29.09 6.14
CA PRO A 307 -3.03 29.49 5.79
C PRO A 307 -3.25 29.39 4.27
N GLY A 308 -4.39 28.85 3.87
CA GLY A 308 -4.75 28.69 2.47
C GLY A 308 -4.13 27.49 1.75
N PHE A 309 -3.22 26.72 2.36
CA PHE A 309 -2.65 25.55 1.69
C PHE A 309 -3.72 24.58 1.19
N THR A 310 -4.66 24.20 2.04
CA THR A 310 -5.71 23.23 1.67
C THR A 310 -6.72 23.80 0.68
N THR A 311 -6.91 25.09 0.62
CA THR A 311 -7.93 25.78 -0.22
C THR A 311 -7.38 26.30 -1.54
N SER A 312 -6.06 26.45 -1.69
CA SER A 312 -5.46 26.85 -2.97
C SER A 312 -5.67 25.76 -4.04
N PRO A 313 -5.80 26.13 -5.34
CA PRO A 313 -6.04 25.17 -6.41
C PRO A 313 -4.96 24.07 -6.48
N TYR A 314 -5.37 22.86 -6.83
CA TYR A 314 -4.44 21.79 -7.16
C TYR A 314 -3.76 22.12 -8.50
N ARG A 315 -2.45 21.90 -8.59
CA ARG A 315 -1.69 22.04 -9.84
C ARG A 315 -1.56 20.67 -10.49
N ASP A 316 -1.97 20.55 -11.74
CA ASP A 316 -1.87 19.29 -12.47
C ASP A 316 -0.41 18.83 -12.62
N ILE A 317 -0.20 17.55 -12.42
CA ILE A 317 1.07 16.86 -12.65
C ILE A 317 1.15 16.54 -14.15
N PRO A 318 2.33 16.64 -14.79
CA PRO A 318 2.51 16.20 -16.18
C PRO A 318 1.97 14.78 -16.39
N ALA A 319 1.21 14.59 -17.47
CA ALA A 319 0.49 13.33 -17.72
C ALA A 319 1.42 12.11 -17.76
N GLU A 320 2.63 12.28 -18.32
CA GLU A 320 3.67 11.24 -18.39
C GLU A 320 4.13 10.79 -16.99
N VAL A 321 4.22 11.71 -16.02
CA VAL A 321 4.57 11.39 -14.63
C VAL A 321 3.37 10.76 -13.93
N TYR A 322 2.19 11.40 -14.05
CA TYR A 322 0.96 10.93 -13.40
C TYR A 322 0.63 9.49 -13.81
N ASP A 323 0.67 9.18 -15.10
CA ASP A 323 0.33 7.86 -15.64
C ASP A 323 1.30 6.75 -15.18
N CYS A 324 2.56 7.07 -14.87
CA CYS A 324 3.55 6.08 -14.41
C CYS A 324 3.13 5.40 -13.09
N TYR A 325 2.31 6.07 -12.26
CA TYR A 325 1.84 5.55 -10.97
C TYR A 325 0.50 4.81 -11.04
N ARG A 326 -0.07 4.59 -12.21
CA ARG A 326 -1.28 3.78 -12.39
C ARG A 326 -0.97 2.31 -12.17
N ILE A 327 -1.93 1.56 -11.64
CA ILE A 327 -1.79 0.12 -11.38
C ILE A 327 -1.44 -0.69 -12.64
N ASP A 328 -1.99 -0.35 -13.81
CA ASP A 328 -1.68 -1.03 -15.08
C ASP A 328 -0.24 -0.78 -15.52
N ARG A 329 0.30 0.43 -15.35
CA ARG A 329 1.69 0.76 -15.62
C ARG A 329 2.65 0.09 -14.65
N TRP A 330 2.28 0.06 -13.39
CA TRP A 330 3.03 -0.65 -12.36
C TRP A 330 3.16 -2.15 -12.69
N LEU A 331 2.05 -2.82 -13.07
CA LEU A 331 2.05 -4.21 -13.52
C LEU A 331 2.87 -4.40 -14.80
N GLU A 332 2.75 -3.49 -15.77
CA GLU A 332 3.53 -3.51 -17.00
C GLU A 332 5.03 -3.47 -16.69
N THR A 333 5.47 -2.61 -15.79
CA THR A 333 6.87 -2.50 -15.38
C THR A 333 7.37 -3.79 -14.73
N ILE A 334 6.58 -4.40 -13.85
CA ILE A 334 6.96 -5.65 -13.16
C ILE A 334 7.06 -6.83 -14.11
N LEU A 335 6.11 -6.97 -15.04
CA LEU A 335 5.96 -8.17 -15.85
C LEU A 335 6.73 -8.11 -17.17
N LYS A 336 7.03 -6.93 -17.73
CA LYS A 336 7.83 -6.76 -18.96
C LYS A 336 9.33 -6.63 -18.73
N SER A 337 9.75 -6.11 -17.58
CA SER A 337 11.17 -5.72 -17.32
C SER A 337 12.15 -6.89 -17.26
#